data_35a1e093259922b6d435ff14c60e6f6f
#
_entry.id   35a1e093259922b6d435ff14c60e6f6f
#
_cell.length_a   1.000
_cell.length_b   1.000
_cell.length_c   1.000
_cell.angle_alpha   90.00
_cell.angle_beta   90.00
_cell.angle_gamma   90.00
#
_symmetry.space_group_name_H-M   'P 1'
#
loop_
_entity.id
_entity.type
_entity.pdbx_description
1 polymer ?
#
loop_
_entity_poly.entity_id
_entity_poly.type
_entity_poly.pdbx_seq_one_letter_code
_entity_poly.pdbx_strand_id
1 'polypeptide(L)'
;MTHTSFATTTRGLSRDLPPMRLYEKAKKLGIWNPSDIDLTKDKQDWAGFSDEEKDLCLLLLSMFVAGEEAVTLDLLPLIQAVAQEGRIEEEMYLTTFLFEEAKHTDFFRRFMDEVAEAGVDLSRFHGDNYRQLFYEALPEALNALRSDPSPASQIRASITYNMIVEGVLAETGYQAFFTMLERNDLCPGLRKGISLLKQDESRHIAYGVYLLSRLMAEHPDEWDNMQMQMNMLLPSAIGVIGDAFARYEVVPFGLKEDDFVNYAMSQFSKRFERLEKARGASLDEINRVAKENED
;
A
#
# COMPACT_ATOMS: atom_id res chain seq x y z
N MET A 1 2.45 -28.30 -13.64
CA MET A 1 1.19 -28.91 -13.12
C MET A 1 0.24 -29.14 -14.27
N THR A 2 -0.52 -30.26 -14.25
CA THR A 2 -1.61 -30.51 -15.21
C THR A 2 -2.93 -30.20 -14.52
N HIS A 3 -3.84 -29.50 -15.19
CA HIS A 3 -5.18 -29.24 -14.66
C HIS A 3 -6.04 -30.50 -14.79
N THR A 4 -6.73 -30.89 -13.70
CA THR A 4 -7.70 -32.00 -13.70
C THR A 4 -9.15 -31.48 -13.77
N SER A 5 -9.38 -30.23 -13.40
CA SER A 5 -10.67 -29.52 -13.46
C SER A 5 -10.47 -28.02 -13.40
N PHE A 6 -11.49 -27.27 -13.76
CA PHE A 6 -11.53 -25.82 -13.60
C PHE A 6 -12.69 -25.42 -12.68
N ALA A 7 -12.43 -24.61 -11.67
CA ALA A 7 -13.42 -24.19 -10.69
C ALA A 7 -14.65 -23.53 -11.36
N THR A 8 -14.43 -22.70 -12.37
CA THR A 8 -15.50 -22.01 -13.10
C THR A 8 -16.48 -22.92 -13.82
N THR A 9 -16.06 -24.15 -14.19
CA THR A 9 -16.90 -25.14 -14.84
C THR A 9 -17.49 -26.17 -13.88
N THR A 10 -16.93 -26.34 -12.71
CA THR A 10 -17.35 -27.37 -11.74
C THR A 10 -18.17 -26.80 -10.59
N ARG A 11 -17.82 -25.63 -10.04
CA ARG A 11 -18.54 -25.00 -8.92
C ARG A 11 -19.02 -23.56 -9.20
N GLY A 12 -18.53 -22.95 -10.26
CA GLY A 12 -18.73 -21.53 -10.54
C GLY A 12 -17.82 -20.62 -9.72
N LEU A 13 -18.12 -19.32 -9.69
CA LEU A 13 -17.43 -18.30 -8.90
C LEU A 13 -18.29 -17.88 -7.71
N SER A 14 -17.67 -17.78 -6.55
CA SER A 14 -18.30 -17.32 -5.31
C SER A 14 -18.30 -15.78 -5.25
N ARG A 15 -19.26 -15.15 -5.94
CA ARG A 15 -19.30 -13.69 -6.15
C ARG A 15 -19.50 -12.86 -4.87
N ASP A 16 -20.00 -13.49 -3.80
CA ASP A 16 -20.22 -12.85 -2.49
C ASP A 16 -18.96 -12.79 -1.62
N LEU A 17 -17.88 -13.47 -2.03
CA LEU A 17 -16.62 -13.39 -1.30
C LEU A 17 -16.05 -11.96 -1.35
N PRO A 18 -15.41 -11.49 -0.25
CA PRO A 18 -14.80 -10.16 -0.19
C PRO A 18 -13.86 -9.86 -1.37
N PRO A 19 -12.93 -10.75 -1.78
CA PRO A 19 -12.07 -10.49 -2.94
C PRO A 19 -12.84 -10.25 -4.24
N MET A 20 -13.96 -10.97 -4.47
CA MET A 20 -14.77 -10.74 -5.67
C MET A 20 -15.50 -9.41 -5.66
N ARG A 21 -15.93 -8.93 -4.50
CA ARG A 21 -16.50 -7.58 -4.37
C ARG A 21 -15.46 -6.50 -4.59
N LEU A 22 -14.22 -6.69 -4.04
CA LEU A 22 -13.09 -5.80 -4.32
C LEU A 22 -12.74 -5.79 -5.81
N TYR A 23 -12.75 -6.96 -6.47
CA TYR A 23 -12.58 -7.08 -7.92
C TYR A 23 -13.65 -6.30 -8.71
N GLU A 24 -14.91 -6.38 -8.32
CA GLU A 24 -15.99 -5.61 -8.95
C GLU A 24 -15.82 -4.09 -8.74
N LYS A 25 -15.35 -3.67 -7.56
CA LYS A 25 -15.02 -2.26 -7.29
C LYS A 25 -13.80 -1.80 -8.12
N ALA A 26 -12.73 -2.59 -8.21
CA ALA A 26 -11.54 -2.29 -8.99
C ALA A 26 -11.86 -2.07 -10.47
N LYS A 27 -12.69 -2.93 -11.07
CA LYS A 27 -13.13 -2.76 -12.47
C LYS A 27 -13.90 -1.47 -12.74
N LYS A 28 -14.48 -0.84 -11.73
CA LYS A 28 -15.26 0.41 -11.86
C LYS A 28 -14.46 1.64 -11.47
N LEU A 29 -13.67 1.55 -10.43
CA LEU A 29 -13.00 2.68 -9.78
C LEU A 29 -11.51 2.76 -10.12
N GLY A 30 -10.87 1.60 -10.37
CA GLY A 30 -9.44 1.50 -10.69
C GLY A 30 -9.09 1.71 -12.17
N ILE A 31 -10.03 2.17 -13.00
CA ILE A 31 -9.83 2.33 -14.45
C ILE A 31 -9.35 3.74 -14.88
N TRP A 32 -9.05 4.61 -13.92
CA TRP A 32 -8.49 5.92 -14.24
C TRP A 32 -7.09 5.78 -14.88
N ASN A 33 -6.75 6.75 -15.73
CA ASN A 33 -5.49 6.74 -16.45
C ASN A 33 -4.60 7.91 -15.99
N PRO A 34 -3.34 7.66 -15.56
CA PRO A 34 -2.39 8.72 -15.24
C PRO A 34 -2.28 9.80 -16.30
N SER A 35 -2.32 9.42 -17.59
CA SER A 35 -2.19 10.36 -18.71
C SER A 35 -3.37 11.33 -18.87
N ASP A 36 -4.52 11.04 -18.26
CA ASP A 36 -5.70 11.92 -18.31
C ASP A 36 -5.65 13.03 -17.24
N ILE A 37 -4.67 13.00 -16.33
CA ILE A 37 -4.51 14.02 -15.30
C ILE A 37 -3.75 15.22 -15.87
N ASP A 38 -4.39 16.39 -15.86
CA ASP A 38 -3.76 17.64 -16.28
C ASP A 38 -2.76 18.14 -15.22
N LEU A 39 -1.49 18.25 -15.61
CA LEU A 39 -0.38 18.73 -14.79
C LEU A 39 0.07 20.16 -15.13
N THR A 40 -0.72 20.89 -15.94
CA THR A 40 -0.33 22.23 -16.42
C THR A 40 -0.16 23.22 -15.26
N LYS A 41 -1.09 23.22 -14.30
CA LYS A 41 -1.01 24.09 -13.12
C LYS A 41 0.12 23.66 -12.20
N ASP A 42 0.35 22.35 -12.08
CA ASP A 42 1.41 21.78 -11.23
C ASP A 42 2.80 22.26 -11.68
N LYS A 43 3.05 22.37 -13.01
CA LYS A 43 4.30 22.94 -13.55
C LYS A 43 4.48 24.41 -13.13
N GLN A 44 3.40 25.20 -13.13
CA GLN A 44 3.43 26.59 -12.71
C GLN A 44 3.72 26.73 -11.21
N ASP A 45 3.05 25.90 -10.39
CA ASP A 45 3.26 25.89 -8.93
C ASP A 45 4.67 25.45 -8.59
N TRP A 46 5.17 24.39 -9.23
CA TRP A 46 6.52 23.88 -9.03
C TRP A 46 7.60 24.93 -9.33
N ALA A 47 7.40 25.73 -10.38
CA ALA A 47 8.32 26.82 -10.71
C ALA A 47 8.37 27.91 -9.62
N GLY A 48 7.30 28.06 -8.83
CA GLY A 48 7.20 29.01 -7.73
C GLY A 48 7.73 28.50 -6.38
N PHE A 49 8.02 27.20 -6.24
CA PHE A 49 8.53 26.62 -4.99
C PHE A 49 9.95 27.08 -4.69
N SER A 50 10.25 27.28 -3.40
CA SER A 50 11.62 27.43 -2.92
C SER A 50 12.42 26.14 -3.10
N ASP A 51 13.74 26.21 -2.96
CA ASP A 51 14.61 25.03 -3.07
C ASP A 51 14.30 24.00 -1.97
N GLU A 52 14.00 24.46 -0.75
CA GLU A 52 13.63 23.61 0.38
C GLU A 52 12.25 22.95 0.18
N GLU A 53 11.28 23.68 -0.39
CA GLU A 53 9.97 23.12 -0.72
C GLU A 53 10.07 22.04 -1.81
N LYS A 54 10.91 22.29 -2.83
CA LYS A 54 11.21 21.29 -3.86
C LYS A 54 11.92 20.07 -3.28
N ASP A 55 12.91 20.27 -2.38
CA ASP A 55 13.64 19.17 -1.75
C ASP A 55 12.69 18.26 -0.95
N LEU A 56 11.77 18.84 -0.16
CA LEU A 56 10.77 18.05 0.59
C LEU A 56 9.80 17.32 -0.34
N CYS A 57 9.32 17.97 -1.40
CA CYS A 57 8.47 17.30 -2.38
C CYS A 57 9.21 16.16 -3.10
N LEU A 58 10.47 16.36 -3.49
CA LEU A 58 11.30 15.33 -4.12
C LEU A 58 11.62 14.17 -3.17
N LEU A 59 11.81 14.45 -1.88
CA LEU A 59 11.96 13.43 -0.85
C LEU A 59 10.73 12.53 -0.82
N LEU A 60 9.53 13.09 -0.69
CA LEU A 60 8.29 12.32 -0.66
C LEU A 60 8.06 11.57 -1.97
N LEU A 61 8.21 12.25 -3.12
CA LEU A 61 8.06 11.64 -4.44
C LEU A 61 9.03 10.47 -4.64
N SER A 62 10.30 10.61 -4.22
CA SER A 62 11.29 9.54 -4.36
C SER A 62 10.92 8.29 -3.56
N MET A 63 10.40 8.48 -2.34
CA MET A 63 9.95 7.37 -1.51
C MET A 63 8.73 6.68 -2.11
N PHE A 64 7.78 7.43 -2.69
CA PHE A 64 6.63 6.85 -3.37
C PHE A 64 7.02 6.12 -4.65
N VAL A 65 7.76 6.74 -5.56
CA VAL A 65 8.18 6.07 -6.81
C VAL A 65 8.90 4.75 -6.53
N ALA A 66 9.84 4.74 -5.60
CA ALA A 66 10.56 3.52 -5.26
C ALA A 66 9.69 2.52 -4.48
N GLY A 67 8.75 2.99 -3.66
CA GLY A 67 7.78 2.16 -2.96
C GLY A 67 6.85 1.45 -3.94
N GLU A 68 6.20 2.18 -4.84
CA GLU A 68 5.29 1.63 -5.86
C GLU A 68 6.01 0.66 -6.82
N GLU A 69 7.27 0.97 -7.18
CA GLU A 69 8.09 0.04 -7.95
C GLU A 69 8.38 -1.24 -7.16
N ALA A 70 8.76 -1.13 -5.89
CA ALA A 70 9.07 -2.27 -5.03
C ALA A 70 7.85 -3.20 -4.88
N VAL A 71 6.66 -2.63 -4.60
CA VAL A 71 5.44 -3.44 -4.47
C VAL A 71 5.00 -4.05 -5.80
N THR A 72 5.15 -3.34 -6.91
CA THR A 72 4.90 -3.89 -8.25
C THR A 72 5.79 -5.10 -8.53
N LEU A 73 7.08 -5.04 -8.16
CA LEU A 73 8.04 -6.13 -8.35
C LEU A 73 7.77 -7.33 -7.43
N ASP A 74 7.43 -7.07 -6.18
CA ASP A 74 7.44 -8.08 -5.12
C ASP A 74 6.08 -8.74 -4.87
N LEU A 75 4.96 -8.24 -5.43
CA LEU A 75 3.62 -8.82 -5.23
C LEU A 75 3.43 -10.20 -5.87
N LEU A 76 4.14 -10.50 -6.95
CA LEU A 76 3.94 -11.73 -7.72
C LEU A 76 4.03 -13.04 -6.92
N PRO A 77 4.96 -13.22 -5.95
CA PRO A 77 5.01 -14.42 -5.13
C PRO A 77 3.74 -14.64 -4.29
N LEU A 78 3.10 -13.58 -3.79
CA LEU A 78 1.82 -13.67 -3.07
C LEU A 78 0.69 -14.14 -4.00
N ILE A 79 0.60 -13.59 -5.20
CA ILE A 79 -0.36 -14.04 -6.21
C ILE A 79 -0.15 -15.52 -6.50
N GLN A 80 1.10 -15.96 -6.65
CA GLN A 80 1.45 -17.35 -6.91
C GLN A 80 1.06 -18.28 -5.75
N ALA A 81 1.29 -17.86 -4.49
CA ALA A 81 0.90 -18.62 -3.31
C ALA A 81 -0.63 -18.83 -3.26
N VAL A 82 -1.40 -17.77 -3.45
CA VAL A 82 -2.88 -17.80 -3.49
C VAL A 82 -3.39 -18.68 -4.64
N ALA A 83 -2.77 -18.59 -5.83
CA ALA A 83 -3.10 -19.43 -6.98
C ALA A 83 -2.84 -20.92 -6.71
N GLN A 84 -1.75 -21.24 -5.99
CA GLN A 84 -1.44 -22.63 -5.59
C GLN A 84 -2.48 -23.21 -4.61
N GLU A 85 -3.10 -22.39 -3.77
CA GLU A 85 -4.23 -22.77 -2.92
C GLU A 85 -5.54 -23.01 -3.70
N GLY A 86 -5.57 -22.67 -4.99
CA GLY A 86 -6.77 -22.80 -5.84
C GLY A 86 -7.85 -21.75 -5.55
N ARG A 87 -7.49 -20.61 -4.97
CA ARG A 87 -8.38 -19.50 -4.59
C ARG A 87 -8.58 -18.54 -5.76
N ILE A 88 -9.26 -18.98 -6.80
CA ILE A 88 -9.43 -18.24 -8.05
C ILE A 88 -10.04 -16.83 -7.83
N GLU A 89 -10.92 -16.67 -6.87
CA GLU A 89 -11.57 -15.40 -6.55
C GLU A 89 -10.57 -14.37 -6.00
N GLU A 90 -9.63 -14.81 -5.14
CA GLU A 90 -8.55 -13.97 -4.63
C GLU A 90 -7.53 -13.66 -5.73
N GLU A 91 -7.15 -14.68 -6.53
CA GLU A 91 -6.25 -14.51 -7.67
C GLU A 91 -6.78 -13.48 -8.67
N MET A 92 -8.08 -13.54 -9.01
CA MET A 92 -8.72 -12.56 -9.90
C MET A 92 -8.62 -11.14 -9.35
N TYR A 93 -8.85 -10.94 -8.06
CA TYR A 93 -8.68 -9.62 -7.44
C TYR A 93 -7.22 -9.15 -7.49
N LEU A 94 -6.29 -10.01 -7.16
CA LEU A 94 -4.86 -9.68 -7.14
C LEU A 94 -4.30 -9.28 -8.51
N THR A 95 -4.93 -9.71 -9.62
CA THR A 95 -4.56 -9.20 -10.96
C THR A 95 -4.88 -7.72 -11.13
N THR A 96 -5.99 -7.24 -10.58
CA THR A 96 -6.33 -5.81 -10.59
C THR A 96 -5.45 -5.03 -9.63
N PHE A 97 -5.12 -5.61 -8.49
CA PHE A 97 -4.19 -5.03 -7.53
C PHE A 97 -2.84 -4.75 -8.18
N LEU A 98 -2.20 -5.74 -8.80
CA LEU A 98 -0.93 -5.56 -9.50
C LEU A 98 -1.00 -4.52 -10.63
N PHE A 99 -2.11 -4.46 -11.36
CA PHE A 99 -2.34 -3.43 -12.37
C PHE A 99 -2.42 -2.03 -11.76
N GLU A 100 -3.08 -1.89 -10.61
CA GLU A 100 -3.20 -0.62 -9.91
C GLU A 100 -1.82 -0.14 -9.42
N GLU A 101 -0.97 -1.01 -8.85
CA GLU A 101 0.41 -0.68 -8.45
C GLU A 101 1.29 -0.19 -9.61
N ALA A 102 1.23 -0.90 -10.74
CA ALA A 102 1.96 -0.48 -11.93
C ALA A 102 1.49 0.90 -12.43
N LYS A 103 0.20 1.21 -12.32
CA LYS A 103 -0.39 2.51 -12.66
C LYS A 103 0.04 3.61 -11.69
N HIS A 104 0.19 3.30 -10.41
CA HIS A 104 0.70 4.22 -9.39
C HIS A 104 2.15 4.60 -9.68
N THR A 105 2.99 3.62 -10.01
CA THR A 105 4.37 3.84 -10.47
C THR A 105 4.41 4.78 -11.68
N ASP A 106 3.57 4.54 -12.69
CA ASP A 106 3.46 5.39 -13.88
C ASP A 106 3.06 6.84 -13.53
N PHE A 107 2.07 7.02 -12.65
CA PHE A 107 1.61 8.34 -12.23
C PHE A 107 2.72 9.17 -11.56
N PHE A 108 3.39 8.61 -10.56
CA PHE A 108 4.45 9.33 -9.86
C PHE A 108 5.65 9.57 -10.77
N ARG A 109 6.03 8.59 -11.64
CA ARG A 109 7.12 8.80 -12.59
C ARG A 109 6.78 9.89 -13.58
N ARG A 110 5.55 9.91 -14.11
CA ARG A 110 5.07 10.96 -15.00
C ARG A 110 5.15 12.34 -14.35
N PHE A 111 4.76 12.49 -13.11
CA PHE A 111 4.89 13.76 -12.39
C PHE A 111 6.35 14.19 -12.26
N MET A 112 7.24 13.28 -11.95
CA MET A 112 8.69 13.57 -11.87
C MET A 112 9.28 13.97 -13.20
N ASP A 113 8.85 13.36 -14.30
CA ASP A 113 9.36 13.69 -15.63
C ASP A 113 8.80 15.01 -16.16
N GLU A 114 7.51 15.26 -15.99
CA GLU A 114 6.83 16.38 -16.62
C GLU A 114 6.82 17.66 -15.76
N VAL A 115 6.83 17.55 -14.44
CA VAL A 115 6.68 18.68 -13.52
C VAL A 115 7.98 18.97 -12.78
N ALA A 116 8.53 17.96 -12.11
CA ALA A 116 9.74 18.15 -11.32
C ALA A 116 11.03 18.19 -12.17
N GLU A 117 10.97 17.69 -13.41
CA GLU A 117 12.12 17.53 -14.32
C GLU A 117 13.32 16.85 -13.61
N ALA A 118 13.00 15.89 -12.72
CA ALA A 118 13.97 15.24 -11.85
C ALA A 118 14.72 14.14 -12.61
N GLY A 119 15.70 14.54 -13.39
CA GLY A 119 16.59 13.65 -14.13
C GLY A 119 17.77 13.10 -13.32
N VAL A 120 17.77 13.23 -11.99
CA VAL A 120 18.88 12.84 -11.11
C VAL A 120 18.49 11.65 -10.22
N ASP A 121 19.50 10.95 -9.73
CA ASP A 121 19.32 9.90 -8.73
C ASP A 121 18.77 10.48 -7.42
N LEU A 122 17.56 10.08 -7.06
CA LEU A 122 16.88 10.48 -5.84
C LEU A 122 17.02 9.48 -4.69
N SER A 123 17.74 8.37 -4.87
CA SER A 123 17.97 7.37 -3.81
C SER A 123 18.72 7.93 -2.59
N ARG A 124 19.33 9.12 -2.73
CA ARG A 124 19.92 9.88 -1.62
C ARG A 124 18.91 10.27 -0.52
N PHE A 125 17.62 10.25 -0.85
CA PHE A 125 16.55 10.52 0.10
C PHE A 125 16.17 9.29 0.94
N HIS A 126 16.57 8.10 0.52
CA HIS A 126 16.22 6.85 1.21
C HIS A 126 17.14 6.65 2.41
N GLY A 127 16.66 7.04 3.60
CA GLY A 127 17.33 6.84 4.88
C GLY A 127 17.39 5.36 5.31
N ASP A 128 18.07 5.09 6.42
CA ASP A 128 18.32 3.71 6.88
C ASP A 128 17.01 2.96 7.17
N ASN A 129 16.03 3.61 7.81
CA ASN A 129 14.74 3.00 8.11
C ASN A 129 13.95 2.66 6.83
N TYR A 130 13.97 3.56 5.82
CA TYR A 130 13.35 3.30 4.54
C TYR A 130 14.00 2.12 3.82
N ARG A 131 15.35 2.07 3.81
CA ARG A 131 16.11 0.96 3.20
C ARG A 131 15.82 -0.36 3.89
N GLN A 132 15.78 -0.38 5.22
CA GLN A 132 15.44 -1.57 5.98
C GLN A 132 14.06 -2.13 5.59
N LEU A 133 13.07 -1.27 5.38
CA LEU A 133 11.72 -1.72 5.01
C LEU A 133 11.60 -2.10 3.54
N PHE A 134 12.01 -1.23 2.61
CA PHE A 134 11.73 -1.39 1.18
C PHE A 134 12.82 -2.13 0.42
N TYR A 135 14.07 -2.10 0.87
CA TYR A 135 15.18 -2.80 0.21
C TYR A 135 15.47 -4.18 0.83
N GLU A 136 15.01 -4.43 2.07
CA GLU A 136 15.31 -5.65 2.79
C GLU A 136 14.02 -6.39 3.22
N ALA A 137 13.25 -5.86 4.17
CA ALA A 137 12.13 -6.57 4.80
C ALA A 137 11.01 -6.93 3.80
N LEU A 138 10.62 -6.00 2.92
CA LEU A 138 9.56 -6.23 1.93
C LEU A 138 9.95 -7.30 0.92
N PRO A 139 11.06 -7.16 0.15
CA PRO A 139 11.45 -8.20 -0.79
C PRO A 139 11.77 -9.54 -0.12
N GLU A 140 12.35 -9.56 1.09
CA GLU A 140 12.59 -10.80 1.82
C GLU A 140 11.27 -11.51 2.18
N ALA A 141 10.28 -10.79 2.74
CA ALA A 141 9.01 -11.37 3.14
C ALA A 141 8.22 -11.91 1.95
N LEU A 142 8.16 -11.16 0.84
CA LEU A 142 7.40 -11.57 -0.35
C LEU A 142 8.12 -12.69 -1.12
N ASN A 143 9.44 -12.60 -1.31
CA ASN A 143 10.19 -13.62 -2.04
C ASN A 143 10.32 -14.96 -1.27
N ALA A 144 10.21 -14.96 0.06
CA ALA A 144 10.13 -16.19 0.86
C ALA A 144 8.98 -17.09 0.39
N LEU A 145 7.86 -16.52 -0.07
CA LEU A 145 6.71 -17.27 -0.58
C LEU A 145 7.00 -18.14 -1.80
N ARG A 146 8.09 -17.89 -2.52
CA ARG A 146 8.51 -18.72 -3.66
C ARG A 146 8.92 -20.14 -3.25
N SER A 147 9.50 -20.27 -2.05
CA SER A 147 9.99 -21.55 -1.51
C SER A 147 9.14 -22.05 -0.33
N ASP A 148 8.49 -21.16 0.38
CA ASP A 148 7.67 -21.45 1.55
C ASP A 148 6.36 -20.65 1.53
N PRO A 149 5.31 -21.14 0.84
CA PRO A 149 3.99 -20.51 0.82
C PRO A 149 3.14 -20.85 2.06
N SER A 150 3.76 -21.20 3.19
CA SER A 150 3.05 -21.51 4.44
C SER A 150 2.22 -20.34 4.96
N PRO A 151 1.20 -20.59 5.81
CA PRO A 151 0.44 -19.54 6.47
C PRO A 151 1.30 -18.52 7.20
N ALA A 152 2.32 -18.95 7.92
CA ALA A 152 3.27 -18.08 8.62
C ALA A 152 3.99 -17.11 7.67
N SER A 153 4.44 -17.60 6.52
CA SER A 153 5.10 -16.79 5.49
C SER A 153 4.12 -15.82 4.81
N GLN A 154 2.89 -16.25 4.53
CA GLN A 154 1.84 -15.37 3.99
C GLN A 154 1.47 -14.26 4.97
N ILE A 155 1.36 -14.56 6.26
CA ILE A 155 1.13 -13.58 7.32
C ILE A 155 2.25 -12.54 7.35
N ARG A 156 3.52 -13.01 7.35
CA ARG A 156 4.67 -12.10 7.32
C ARG A 156 4.64 -11.20 6.09
N ALA A 157 4.38 -11.74 4.92
CA ALA A 157 4.30 -10.99 3.67
C ALA A 157 3.19 -9.93 3.70
N SER A 158 1.96 -10.32 4.07
CA SER A 158 0.81 -9.40 4.10
C SER A 158 0.94 -8.34 5.20
N ILE A 159 1.52 -8.65 6.36
CA ILE A 159 1.80 -7.65 7.39
C ILE A 159 2.78 -6.62 6.89
N THR A 160 3.92 -7.07 6.32
CA THR A 160 4.95 -6.16 5.82
C THR A 160 4.38 -5.26 4.74
N TYR A 161 3.68 -5.83 3.78
CA TYR A 161 3.13 -5.13 2.64
C TYR A 161 1.86 -4.34 3.01
N ASN A 162 0.74 -5.04 3.24
CA ASN A 162 -0.56 -4.39 3.35
C ASN A 162 -0.77 -3.61 4.65
N MET A 163 -0.17 -4.05 5.78
CA MET A 163 -0.41 -3.38 7.06
C MET A 163 0.59 -2.27 7.30
N ILE A 164 1.90 -2.49 7.06
CA ILE A 164 2.94 -1.52 7.38
C ILE A 164 3.22 -0.59 6.19
N VAL A 165 3.55 -1.14 5.02
CA VAL A 165 3.90 -0.31 3.85
C VAL A 165 2.68 0.49 3.37
N GLU A 166 1.59 -0.15 3.03
CA GLU A 166 0.36 0.55 2.57
C GLU A 166 -0.42 1.16 3.74
N GLY A 167 -0.75 0.34 4.74
CA GLY A 167 -1.68 0.70 5.81
C GLY A 167 -1.17 1.75 6.80
N VAL A 168 0.15 1.94 6.93
CA VAL A 168 0.76 2.94 7.80
C VAL A 168 1.53 3.98 7.00
N LEU A 169 2.54 3.57 6.21
CA LEU A 169 3.46 4.52 5.57
C LEU A 169 2.82 5.24 4.39
N ALA A 170 2.22 4.54 3.42
CA ALA A 170 1.60 5.19 2.26
C ALA A 170 0.47 6.12 2.70
N GLU A 171 -0.41 5.68 3.62
CA GLU A 171 -1.46 6.53 4.19
C GLU A 171 -0.90 7.80 4.85
N THR A 172 0.24 7.70 5.56
CA THR A 172 0.89 8.86 6.21
C THR A 172 1.52 9.79 5.16
N GLY A 173 2.10 9.24 4.12
CA GLY A 173 2.66 10.01 3.00
C GLY A 173 1.58 10.77 2.22
N TYR A 174 0.43 10.13 1.94
CA TYR A 174 -0.73 10.82 1.33
C TYR A 174 -1.22 11.96 2.21
N GLN A 175 -1.27 11.76 3.53
CA GLN A 175 -1.63 12.82 4.48
C GLN A 175 -0.63 13.99 4.41
N ALA A 176 0.67 13.72 4.21
CA ALA A 176 1.68 14.76 4.06
C ALA A 176 1.42 15.60 2.79
N PHE A 177 1.21 14.96 1.63
CA PHE A 177 0.88 15.66 0.39
C PHE A 177 -0.37 16.52 0.52
N PHE A 178 -1.47 16.00 1.08
CA PHE A 178 -2.69 16.79 1.28
C PHE A 178 -2.44 17.96 2.23
N THR A 179 -1.71 17.75 3.33
CA THR A 179 -1.41 18.82 4.28
C THR A 179 -0.60 19.94 3.64
N MET A 180 0.40 19.61 2.81
CA MET A 180 1.21 20.61 2.12
C MET A 180 0.46 21.34 1.01
N LEU A 181 -0.19 20.56 0.14
CA LEU A 181 -0.65 21.06 -1.15
C LEU A 181 -2.08 21.61 -1.07
N GLU A 182 -2.99 20.97 -0.33
CA GLU A 182 -4.37 21.41 -0.25
C GLU A 182 -4.52 22.71 0.54
N ARG A 183 -3.81 22.83 1.67
CA ARG A 183 -3.81 24.07 2.47
C ARG A 183 -3.37 25.31 1.70
N ASN A 184 -2.49 25.12 0.72
CA ASN A 184 -1.87 26.18 -0.05
C ASN A 184 -2.47 26.30 -1.47
N ASP A 185 -3.47 25.49 -1.80
CA ASP A 185 -4.09 25.38 -3.14
C ASP A 185 -3.06 25.15 -4.27
N LEU A 186 -2.13 24.24 -4.03
CA LEU A 186 -1.00 23.90 -4.93
C LEU A 186 -1.21 22.54 -5.59
N CYS A 187 -0.61 22.37 -6.75
CA CYS A 187 -0.49 21.11 -7.49
C CYS A 187 -1.79 20.31 -7.58
N PRO A 188 -2.85 20.84 -8.22
CA PRO A 188 -4.16 20.18 -8.29
C PRO A 188 -4.11 18.83 -9.02
N GLY A 189 -3.23 18.66 -9.99
CA GLY A 189 -3.01 17.38 -10.71
C GLY A 189 -2.42 16.33 -9.79
N LEU A 190 -1.37 16.67 -9.03
CA LEU A 190 -0.78 15.75 -8.02
C LEU A 190 -1.82 15.36 -6.97
N ARG A 191 -2.55 16.32 -6.41
CA ARG A 191 -3.64 16.05 -5.45
C ARG A 191 -4.70 15.13 -6.05
N LYS A 192 -5.10 15.35 -7.30
CA LYS A 192 -6.07 14.50 -7.99
C LYS A 192 -5.57 13.07 -8.15
N GLY A 193 -4.32 12.90 -8.60
CA GLY A 193 -3.71 11.57 -8.73
C GLY A 193 -3.64 10.86 -7.39
N ILE A 194 -3.10 11.50 -6.36
CA ILE A 194 -3.01 10.93 -5.00
C ILE A 194 -4.41 10.55 -4.46
N SER A 195 -5.45 11.34 -4.74
CA SER A 195 -6.82 10.98 -4.35
C SER A 195 -7.31 9.71 -5.03
N LEU A 196 -6.93 9.48 -6.30
CA LEU A 196 -7.27 8.27 -7.04
C LEU A 196 -6.45 7.07 -6.56
N LEU A 197 -5.14 7.25 -6.31
CA LEU A 197 -4.31 6.24 -5.67
C LEU A 197 -4.90 5.81 -4.33
N LYS A 198 -5.20 6.75 -3.45
CA LYS A 198 -5.80 6.46 -2.14
C LYS A 198 -7.11 5.68 -2.23
N GLN A 199 -7.89 5.89 -3.28
CA GLN A 199 -9.09 5.10 -3.55
C GLN A 199 -8.75 3.66 -3.94
N ASP A 200 -7.68 3.45 -4.73
CA ASP A 200 -7.19 2.12 -5.07
C ASP A 200 -6.62 1.44 -3.80
N GLU A 201 -5.76 2.12 -3.04
CA GLU A 201 -5.15 1.65 -1.80
C GLU A 201 -6.14 1.22 -0.72
N SER A 202 -7.30 1.87 -0.66
CA SER A 202 -8.34 1.46 0.28
C SER A 202 -8.81 0.02 0.02
N ARG A 203 -8.78 -0.44 -1.24
CA ARG A 203 -9.10 -1.82 -1.62
C ARG A 203 -7.94 -2.77 -1.32
N HIS A 204 -6.71 -2.32 -1.50
CA HIS A 204 -5.50 -3.07 -1.20
C HIS A 204 -5.42 -3.41 0.30
N ILE A 205 -5.59 -2.41 1.14
CA ILE A 205 -5.64 -2.56 2.60
C ILE A 205 -6.81 -3.46 3.02
N ALA A 206 -8.00 -3.30 2.40
CA ALA A 206 -9.15 -4.15 2.70
C ALA A 206 -8.88 -5.62 2.37
N TYR A 207 -8.19 -5.89 1.25
CA TYR A 207 -7.76 -7.25 0.92
C TYR A 207 -6.74 -7.79 1.91
N GLY A 208 -5.74 -6.99 2.30
CA GLY A 208 -4.75 -7.40 3.29
C GLY A 208 -5.38 -7.78 4.64
N VAL A 209 -6.35 -6.98 5.11
CA VAL A 209 -7.13 -7.30 6.31
C VAL A 209 -7.93 -8.59 6.13
N TYR A 210 -8.56 -8.79 4.97
CA TYR A 210 -9.28 -10.04 4.66
C TYR A 210 -8.34 -11.25 4.66
N LEU A 211 -7.21 -11.17 3.95
CA LEU A 211 -6.22 -12.24 3.85
C LEU A 211 -5.72 -12.65 5.25
N LEU A 212 -5.31 -11.68 6.07
CA LEU A 212 -4.85 -11.94 7.43
C LEU A 212 -5.96 -12.52 8.31
N SER A 213 -7.20 -11.99 8.22
CA SER A 213 -8.34 -12.52 8.97
C SER A 213 -8.66 -13.96 8.59
N ARG A 214 -8.60 -14.28 7.28
CA ARG A 214 -8.78 -15.64 6.77
C ARG A 214 -7.69 -16.58 7.32
N LEU A 215 -6.44 -16.17 7.21
CA LEU A 215 -5.31 -16.97 7.70
C LEU A 215 -5.43 -17.21 9.23
N MET A 216 -5.86 -16.23 10.01
CA MET A 216 -6.09 -16.39 11.45
C MET A 216 -7.25 -17.31 11.76
N ALA A 217 -8.32 -17.33 10.93
CA ALA A 217 -9.43 -18.25 11.12
C ALA A 217 -9.05 -19.71 10.80
N GLU A 218 -8.23 -19.90 9.77
CA GLU A 218 -7.75 -21.21 9.33
C GLU A 218 -6.58 -21.72 10.21
N HIS A 219 -5.76 -20.80 10.77
CA HIS A 219 -4.55 -21.07 11.56
C HIS A 219 -4.50 -20.19 12.83
N PRO A 220 -5.36 -20.40 13.82
CA PRO A 220 -5.46 -19.55 15.00
C PRO A 220 -4.22 -19.56 15.91
N ASP A 221 -3.35 -20.55 15.76
CA ASP A 221 -2.05 -20.66 16.41
C ASP A 221 -1.02 -19.64 15.91
N GLU A 222 -1.23 -19.05 14.74
CA GLU A 222 -0.35 -17.99 14.17
C GLU A 222 -0.63 -16.58 14.73
N TRP A 223 -1.58 -16.41 15.64
CA TRP A 223 -1.91 -15.11 16.20
C TRP A 223 -0.73 -14.38 16.84
N ASP A 224 0.06 -15.09 17.65
CA ASP A 224 1.20 -14.48 18.33
C ASP A 224 2.30 -14.11 17.34
N ASN A 225 2.49 -14.89 16.28
CA ASN A 225 3.40 -14.56 15.17
C ASN A 225 2.93 -13.29 14.47
N MET A 226 1.65 -13.18 14.11
CA MET A 226 1.06 -11.99 13.50
C MET A 226 1.31 -10.73 14.34
N GLN A 227 0.99 -10.79 15.63
CA GLN A 227 1.16 -9.68 16.57
C GLN A 227 2.64 -9.29 16.70
N MET A 228 3.54 -10.26 16.79
CA MET A 228 4.99 -10.03 16.85
C MET A 228 5.49 -9.31 15.60
N GLN A 229 5.10 -9.75 14.41
CA GLN A 229 5.50 -9.13 13.14
C GLN A 229 5.03 -7.68 13.03
N MET A 230 3.77 -7.39 13.39
CA MET A 230 3.22 -6.02 13.43
C MET A 230 4.08 -5.10 14.31
N ASN A 231 4.38 -5.55 15.55
CA ASN A 231 5.13 -4.74 16.51
C ASN A 231 6.62 -4.60 16.13
N MET A 232 7.21 -5.60 15.46
CA MET A 232 8.61 -5.59 15.07
C MET A 232 8.90 -4.56 13.96
N LEU A 233 7.96 -4.36 13.02
CA LEU A 233 8.14 -3.44 11.89
C LEU A 233 7.76 -1.99 12.20
N LEU A 234 6.93 -1.76 13.23
CA LEU A 234 6.44 -0.43 13.59
C LEU A 234 7.56 0.58 13.89
N PRO A 235 8.63 0.26 14.66
CA PRO A 235 9.71 1.21 14.91
C PRO A 235 10.37 1.71 13.63
N SER A 236 10.63 0.84 12.65
CA SER A 236 11.21 1.26 11.37
C SER A 236 10.25 2.12 10.55
N ALA A 237 8.94 1.83 10.59
CA ALA A 237 7.94 2.67 9.94
C ALA A 237 7.89 4.08 10.55
N ILE A 238 7.92 4.19 11.88
CA ILE A 238 8.01 5.50 12.55
C ILE A 238 9.36 6.17 12.27
N GLY A 239 10.45 5.39 12.23
CA GLY A 239 11.79 5.88 11.90
C GLY A 239 11.88 6.51 10.52
N VAL A 240 11.14 6.02 9.51
CA VAL A 240 11.06 6.66 8.17
C VAL A 240 10.55 8.10 8.28
N ILE A 241 9.55 8.34 9.13
CA ILE A 241 9.02 9.68 9.36
C ILE A 241 10.07 10.56 10.03
N GLY A 242 10.69 10.07 11.11
CA GLY A 242 11.75 10.79 11.81
C GLY A 242 12.94 11.14 10.90
N ASP A 243 13.40 10.19 10.07
CA ASP A 243 14.49 10.41 9.09
C ASP A 243 14.13 11.53 8.09
N ALA A 244 12.87 11.61 7.66
CA ALA A 244 12.41 12.65 6.76
C ALA A 244 12.46 14.05 7.43
N PHE A 245 11.96 14.16 8.64
CA PHE A 245 11.93 15.43 9.38
C PHE A 245 13.32 15.88 9.85
N ALA A 246 14.19 14.97 10.26
CA ALA A 246 15.56 15.26 10.73
C ALA A 246 16.45 15.93 9.66
N ARG A 247 16.04 15.97 8.40
CA ARG A 247 16.77 16.62 7.30
C ARG A 247 16.67 18.14 7.32
N TYR A 248 15.69 18.70 8.03
CA TYR A 248 15.35 20.11 7.96
C TYR A 248 15.48 20.79 9.33
N GLU A 249 16.20 21.91 9.39
CA GLU A 249 16.21 22.77 10.58
C GLU A 249 14.85 23.49 10.73
N VAL A 250 14.30 23.94 9.61
CA VAL A 250 12.93 24.48 9.52
C VAL A 250 12.19 23.69 8.44
N VAL A 251 11.19 22.93 8.84
CA VAL A 251 10.45 22.07 7.91
C VAL A 251 9.62 22.92 6.97
N PRO A 252 9.77 22.75 5.63
CA PRO A 252 8.97 23.48 4.65
C PRO A 252 7.46 23.22 4.84
N PHE A 253 6.62 24.15 4.34
CA PHE A 253 5.17 24.13 4.49
C PHE A 253 4.67 24.12 5.94
N GLY A 254 5.54 24.31 6.94
CA GLY A 254 5.18 24.34 8.36
C GLY A 254 4.66 23.00 8.89
N LEU A 255 5.11 21.88 8.32
CA LEU A 255 4.76 20.54 8.80
C LEU A 255 5.40 20.27 10.17
N LYS A 256 4.76 19.45 10.98
CA LYS A 256 5.24 19.04 12.30
C LYS A 256 5.32 17.52 12.38
N GLU A 257 6.47 17.02 12.80
CA GLU A 257 6.73 15.57 12.92
C GLU A 257 5.66 14.86 13.76
N ASP A 258 5.29 15.42 14.91
CA ASP A 258 4.32 14.84 15.83
C ASP A 258 2.94 14.57 15.17
N ASP A 259 2.51 15.43 14.24
CA ASP A 259 1.23 15.26 13.54
C ASP A 259 1.25 13.97 12.69
N PHE A 260 2.38 13.66 12.05
CA PHE A 260 2.52 12.50 11.18
C PHE A 260 2.82 11.22 11.96
N VAL A 261 3.62 11.30 13.02
CA VAL A 261 3.83 10.17 13.95
C VAL A 261 2.51 9.76 14.58
N ASN A 262 1.72 10.71 15.07
CA ASN A 262 0.40 10.44 15.63
C ASN A 262 -0.57 9.87 14.59
N TYR A 263 -0.52 10.36 13.36
CA TYR A 263 -1.34 9.82 12.26
C TYR A 263 -0.94 8.38 11.95
N ALA A 264 0.36 8.08 11.80
CA ALA A 264 0.87 6.74 11.55
C ALA A 264 0.47 5.76 12.66
N MET A 265 0.62 6.16 13.93
CA MET A 265 0.17 5.37 15.08
C MET A 265 -1.34 5.10 15.07
N SER A 266 -2.13 6.09 14.68
CA SER A 266 -3.58 5.93 14.50
C SER A 266 -3.91 4.93 13.39
N GLN A 267 -3.20 4.99 12.26
CA GLN A 267 -3.39 4.03 11.17
C GLN A 267 -3.00 2.61 11.62
N PHE A 268 -1.86 2.46 12.28
CA PHE A 268 -1.45 1.17 12.86
C PHE A 268 -2.52 0.60 13.80
N SER A 269 -2.99 1.39 14.76
CA SER A 269 -4.02 0.96 15.72
C SER A 269 -5.29 0.51 15.02
N LYS A 270 -5.77 1.25 14.02
CA LYS A 270 -6.97 0.88 13.23
C LYS A 270 -6.83 -0.47 12.53
N ARG A 271 -5.65 -0.78 11.96
CA ARG A 271 -5.39 -2.07 11.29
C ARG A 271 -5.34 -3.19 12.32
N PHE A 272 -4.61 -2.98 13.42
CA PHE A 272 -4.50 -3.94 14.49
C PHE A 272 -5.87 -4.28 15.12
N GLU A 273 -6.68 -3.27 15.43
CA GLU A 273 -8.04 -3.46 15.95
C GLU A 273 -8.96 -4.26 15.01
N ARG A 274 -8.80 -4.07 13.69
CA ARG A 274 -9.57 -4.87 12.70
C ARG A 274 -9.19 -6.34 12.74
N LEU A 275 -7.89 -6.64 12.83
CA LEU A 275 -7.40 -8.01 12.97
C LEU A 275 -7.82 -8.62 14.31
N GLU A 276 -7.75 -7.86 15.39
CA GLU A 276 -8.18 -8.29 16.71
C GLU A 276 -9.67 -8.64 16.75
N LYS A 277 -10.54 -7.87 16.10
CA LYS A 277 -11.97 -8.17 15.96
C LYS A 277 -12.24 -9.45 15.17
N ALA A 278 -11.35 -9.84 14.27
CA ALA A 278 -11.44 -11.08 13.52
C ALA A 278 -10.90 -12.29 14.29
N ARG A 279 -10.24 -12.08 15.43
CA ARG A 279 -9.66 -13.15 16.26
C ARG A 279 -10.77 -14.07 16.77
N GLY A 280 -10.63 -15.36 16.44
CA GLY A 280 -11.61 -16.38 16.84
C GLY A 280 -12.90 -16.39 16.02
N ALA A 281 -13.06 -15.50 15.03
CA ALA A 281 -14.16 -15.54 14.10
C ALA A 281 -14.00 -16.73 13.13
N SER A 282 -15.12 -17.33 12.73
CA SER A 282 -15.16 -18.31 11.64
C SER A 282 -14.99 -17.64 10.29
N LEU A 283 -14.57 -18.39 9.28
CA LEU A 283 -14.45 -17.89 7.90
C LEU A 283 -15.77 -17.33 7.37
N ASP A 284 -16.91 -17.95 7.74
CA ASP A 284 -18.24 -17.47 7.37
C ASP A 284 -18.57 -16.11 7.99
N GLU A 285 -18.18 -15.89 9.24
CA GLU A 285 -18.33 -14.60 9.92
C GLU A 285 -17.45 -13.52 9.28
N ILE A 286 -16.19 -13.85 8.96
CA ILE A 286 -15.28 -12.93 8.25
C ILE A 286 -15.86 -12.50 6.91
N ASN A 287 -16.36 -13.45 6.12
CA ASN A 287 -16.99 -13.18 4.84
C ASN A 287 -18.24 -12.29 4.97
N ARG A 288 -19.02 -12.46 6.05
CA ARG A 288 -20.22 -11.66 6.34
C ARG A 288 -19.88 -10.25 6.80
N VAL A 289 -18.96 -10.11 7.77
CA VAL A 289 -18.55 -8.80 8.33
C VAL A 289 -17.87 -7.93 7.28
N ALA A 290 -17.07 -8.51 6.40
CA ALA A 290 -16.52 -7.78 5.27
C ALA A 290 -17.59 -7.22 4.32
N LYS A 291 -18.77 -7.86 4.25
CA LYS A 291 -19.93 -7.38 3.47
C LYS A 291 -20.60 -6.17 4.14
N GLU A 292 -20.78 -6.20 5.46
CA GLU A 292 -21.45 -5.13 6.21
C GLU A 292 -20.62 -3.84 6.32
N ASN A 293 -19.29 -3.93 6.24
CA ASN A 293 -18.40 -2.76 6.31
C ASN A 293 -18.17 -2.06 4.95
N GLU A 294 -18.75 -2.55 3.89
CA GLU A 294 -18.61 -2.01 2.53
C GLU A 294 -19.83 -1.21 2.04
N ASP A 295 -20.97 -1.31 2.74
CA ASP A 295 -22.18 -0.53 2.54
C ASP A 295 -22.13 0.79 3.33
#